data_06e24355f71ba1a5aa050807743e3b6e
#
_entry.id   06e24355f71ba1a5aa050807743e3b6e
#
_cell.length_a   1.000
_cell.length_b   1.000
_cell.length_c   1.000
_cell.angle_alpha   90.00
_cell.angle_beta   90.00
_cell.angle_gamma   90.00
#
_symmetry.space_group_name_H-M   'P 1'
#
loop_
_entity.id
_entity.type
_entity.pdbx_description
1 polymer ?
#
loop_
_entity_poly.entity_id
_entity_poly.type
_entity_poly.pdbx_seq_one_letter_code
_entity_poly.pdbx_strand_id
1 'polypeptide(L)'
;TPAEVTYARRQHNHPLDSGAGTEQPAQPKQESMNFRITDDDLGAGGPKTKYKANVEAIRLLKTLDAEQRQATAEEQEILSRYVGWGGIPQAFDENNAEWSKEYAELQSLLTADEYKEARASTLNAFYTSPTVIKAMYEALGNMGLSKGNVLDPSCGVGYVMGLVPDSMEKIRMYGGERDSISGRIAQQLYQKNKIAVQGFETMQFPDSFFDCVVGNVPFGNYKVPDKRYDRHNFLIHDYFIAKSLDLVRPGGVVAVVTSSGTMDKKDSSVREYLANRADLVGANRLPNTAIQRNDHTGVVADILIL
;
A
#
# COMPACT_ATOMS: atom_id res chain seq x y z
N THR A 1 12.69 30.85 44.46
CA THR A 1 11.21 30.84 44.53
C THR A 1 10.66 31.11 43.14
N PRO A 2 9.91 30.20 42.52
CA PRO A 2 9.27 30.45 41.26
C PRO A 2 7.94 31.17 41.44
N ALA A 3 7.69 32.13 40.56
CA ALA A 3 6.44 32.89 40.54
C ALA A 3 5.31 32.12 39.85
N GLU A 4 4.19 31.97 40.53
CA GLU A 4 2.92 31.47 40.00
C GLU A 4 2.30 32.50 39.07
N VAL A 5 1.94 32.07 37.85
CA VAL A 5 1.14 32.87 36.93
C VAL A 5 -0.30 32.35 36.94
N THR A 6 -1.17 33.16 37.57
CA THR A 6 -2.61 32.87 37.64
C THR A 6 -3.31 33.40 36.41
N TYR A 7 -3.95 32.51 35.63
CA TYR A 7 -4.83 32.90 34.53
C TYR A 7 -6.25 33.15 35.04
N ALA A 8 -6.70 34.40 34.95
CA ALA A 8 -8.07 34.80 35.25
C ALA A 8 -9.04 34.36 34.11
N ARG A 9 -10.04 33.55 34.47
CA ARG A 9 -11.20 33.26 33.61
C ARG A 9 -12.08 34.50 33.52
N ARG A 10 -12.24 35.07 32.33
CA ARG A 10 -13.35 36.00 32.01
C ARG A 10 -14.56 35.19 31.57
N GLN A 11 -15.61 35.23 32.39
CA GLN A 11 -16.96 34.81 31.99
C GLN A 11 -17.57 35.92 31.15
N HIS A 12 -17.95 35.61 29.93
CA HIS A 12 -18.88 36.40 29.13
C HIS A 12 -20.22 35.68 29.05
N ASN A 13 -21.21 36.22 29.79
CA ASN A 13 -22.60 35.88 29.56
C ASN A 13 -23.08 36.54 28.27
N HIS A 14 -23.61 35.75 27.35
CA HIS A 14 -24.47 36.23 26.26
C HIS A 14 -25.85 35.54 26.32
N PRO A 15 -26.91 36.27 25.97
CA PRO A 15 -28.28 35.83 26.24
C PRO A 15 -28.75 34.74 25.28
N LEU A 16 -29.70 33.96 25.78
CA LEU A 16 -30.46 32.89 25.15
C LEU A 16 -31.06 33.35 23.81
N ASP A 17 -30.60 32.71 22.73
CA ASP A 17 -31.36 32.72 21.48
C ASP A 17 -31.98 31.32 21.31
N SER A 18 -33.29 31.26 21.43
CA SER A 18 -34.13 30.09 21.29
C SER A 18 -34.37 29.81 19.81
N GLY A 19 -33.38 29.25 19.11
CA GLY A 19 -33.51 28.66 17.79
C GLY A 19 -33.73 27.16 17.91
N ALA A 20 -34.94 26.67 17.71
CA ALA A 20 -35.26 25.27 17.56
C ALA A 20 -34.60 24.75 16.26
N GLY A 21 -33.31 24.42 16.34
CA GLY A 21 -32.61 23.61 15.33
C GLY A 21 -33.07 22.18 15.50
N THR A 22 -33.76 21.63 14.53
CA THR A 22 -34.00 20.20 14.40
C THR A 22 -32.61 19.52 14.31
N GLU A 23 -32.11 19.00 15.43
CA GLU A 23 -30.98 18.08 15.43
C GLU A 23 -31.37 16.87 14.58
N GLN A 24 -30.78 16.76 13.39
CA GLN A 24 -30.81 15.50 12.65
C GLN A 24 -30.20 14.44 13.56
N PRO A 25 -30.86 13.29 13.75
CA PRO A 25 -30.30 12.21 14.57
C PRO A 25 -28.93 11.85 13.99
N ALA A 26 -27.90 11.93 14.84
CA ALA A 26 -26.55 11.53 14.49
C ALA A 26 -26.62 10.09 13.94
N GLN A 27 -26.21 9.90 12.70
CA GLN A 27 -26.13 8.57 12.11
C GLN A 27 -25.26 7.72 13.01
N PRO A 28 -25.65 6.47 13.33
CA PRO A 28 -24.82 5.58 14.14
C PRO A 28 -23.45 5.50 13.50
N LYS A 29 -22.38 5.80 14.29
CA LYS A 29 -21.01 5.68 13.81
C LYS A 29 -20.81 4.25 13.33
N GLN A 30 -20.60 4.07 12.04
CA GLN A 30 -20.29 2.78 11.45
C GLN A 30 -19.02 2.26 12.13
N GLU A 31 -19.04 1.01 12.60
CA GLU A 31 -17.87 0.39 13.19
C GLU A 31 -16.82 0.13 12.09
N SER A 32 -15.60 0.63 12.30
CA SER A 32 -14.50 0.40 11.36
C SER A 32 -14.19 -1.08 11.23
N MET A 33 -13.98 -1.55 10.02
CA MET A 33 -13.69 -2.95 9.71
C MET A 33 -12.53 -3.09 8.73
N ASN A 34 -11.91 -4.27 8.74
CA ASN A 34 -10.91 -4.65 7.75
C ASN A 34 -11.50 -5.70 6.83
N PHE A 35 -11.32 -5.51 5.54
CA PHE A 35 -11.65 -6.50 4.52
C PHE A 35 -10.74 -7.75 4.67
N ARG A 36 -11.31 -8.93 4.43
CA ARG A 36 -10.58 -10.20 4.41
C ARG A 36 -10.62 -10.78 3.01
N ILE A 37 -9.47 -11.07 2.45
CA ILE A 37 -9.37 -11.73 1.14
C ILE A 37 -9.58 -13.23 1.37
N THR A 38 -10.69 -13.75 0.85
CA THR A 38 -11.06 -15.17 0.91
C THR A 38 -11.08 -15.81 -0.48
N ASP A 39 -11.01 -15.00 -1.53
CA ASP A 39 -11.00 -15.41 -2.93
C ASP A 39 -9.58 -15.24 -3.50
N ASP A 40 -8.94 -16.35 -3.85
CA ASP A 40 -7.59 -16.34 -4.44
C ASP A 40 -7.58 -15.85 -5.91
N ASP A 41 -8.76 -15.80 -6.55
CA ASP A 41 -8.96 -15.31 -7.92
C ASP A 41 -9.47 -13.84 -7.94
N LEU A 42 -9.36 -13.14 -6.84
CA LEU A 42 -9.78 -11.75 -6.72
C LEU A 42 -9.12 -10.89 -7.83
N GLY A 43 -9.96 -10.23 -8.64
CA GLY A 43 -9.48 -9.43 -9.78
C GLY A 43 -9.14 -10.23 -11.05
N ALA A 44 -9.51 -11.51 -11.10
CA ALA A 44 -9.40 -12.30 -12.32
C ALA A 44 -10.32 -11.77 -13.42
N GLY A 45 -9.94 -12.05 -14.67
CA GLY A 45 -10.74 -11.69 -15.85
C GLY A 45 -9.92 -11.01 -16.94
N GLY A 46 -10.56 -10.84 -18.09
CA GLY A 46 -9.96 -10.18 -19.25
C GLY A 46 -9.84 -8.65 -19.06
N PRO A 47 -9.10 -7.95 -19.96
CA PRO A 47 -8.85 -6.51 -19.84
C PRO A 47 -10.09 -5.65 -19.65
N LYS A 48 -11.17 -5.91 -20.39
CA LYS A 48 -12.42 -5.16 -20.29
C LYS A 48 -13.14 -5.41 -18.94
N THR A 49 -13.05 -6.62 -18.38
CA THR A 49 -13.62 -6.95 -17.07
C THR A 49 -12.86 -6.19 -15.98
N LYS A 50 -11.53 -6.22 -16.01
CA LYS A 50 -10.65 -5.47 -15.09
C LYS A 50 -10.91 -3.97 -15.16
N TYR A 51 -11.04 -3.43 -16.38
CA TYR A 51 -11.37 -2.03 -16.59
C TYR A 51 -12.68 -1.65 -15.89
N LYS A 52 -13.75 -2.41 -16.13
CA LYS A 52 -15.07 -2.14 -15.51
C LYS A 52 -15.00 -2.16 -13.98
N ALA A 53 -14.31 -3.16 -13.42
CA ALA A 53 -14.13 -3.26 -11.97
C ALA A 53 -13.35 -2.05 -11.40
N ASN A 54 -12.28 -1.62 -12.09
CA ASN A 54 -11.53 -0.44 -11.70
C ASN A 54 -12.38 0.84 -11.72
N VAL A 55 -13.15 1.05 -12.78
CA VAL A 55 -14.03 2.23 -12.91
C VAL A 55 -15.10 2.23 -11.84
N GLU A 56 -15.73 1.09 -11.56
CA GLU A 56 -16.75 0.93 -10.51
C GLU A 56 -16.17 1.26 -9.14
N ALA A 57 -15.01 0.72 -8.81
CA ALA A 57 -14.31 1.00 -7.56
C ALA A 57 -13.94 2.49 -7.42
N ILE A 58 -13.43 3.13 -8.49
CA ILE A 58 -13.09 4.55 -8.49
C ILE A 58 -14.33 5.44 -8.30
N ARG A 59 -15.44 5.12 -8.97
CA ARG A 59 -16.70 5.87 -8.80
C ARG A 59 -17.20 5.79 -7.36
N LEU A 60 -17.17 4.58 -6.78
CA LEU A 60 -17.52 4.37 -5.38
C LEU A 60 -16.57 5.14 -4.45
N LEU A 61 -15.25 5.05 -4.66
CA LEU A 61 -14.27 5.80 -3.87
C LEU A 61 -14.57 7.29 -3.88
N LYS A 62 -14.84 7.88 -5.04
CA LYS A 62 -15.19 9.31 -5.17
C LYS A 62 -16.48 9.67 -4.45
N THR A 63 -17.46 8.77 -4.41
CA THR A 63 -18.68 8.94 -3.63
C THR A 63 -18.38 8.94 -2.13
N LEU A 64 -17.59 7.96 -1.66
CA LEU A 64 -17.18 7.86 -0.25
C LEU A 64 -16.40 9.10 0.21
N ASP A 65 -15.49 9.60 -0.64
CA ASP A 65 -14.72 10.82 -0.38
C ASP A 65 -15.62 12.06 -0.28
N ALA A 66 -16.60 12.19 -1.19
CA ALA A 66 -17.56 13.31 -1.19
C ALA A 66 -18.48 13.29 0.04
N GLU A 67 -18.90 12.11 0.47
CA GLU A 67 -19.74 11.89 1.65
C GLU A 67 -18.92 11.85 2.97
N GLN A 68 -17.59 11.87 2.89
CA GLN A 68 -16.67 11.81 4.04
C GLN A 68 -16.97 10.65 5.00
N ARG A 69 -17.25 9.47 4.47
CA ARG A 69 -17.57 8.28 5.23
C ARG A 69 -16.71 7.09 4.86
N GLN A 70 -16.73 6.09 5.72
CA GLN A 70 -16.12 4.80 5.47
C GLN A 70 -17.04 3.90 4.62
N ALA A 71 -16.43 2.97 3.89
CA ALA A 71 -17.13 1.96 3.12
C ALA A 71 -17.82 0.94 4.03
N THR A 72 -19.01 0.49 3.64
CA THR A 72 -19.68 -0.68 4.25
C THR A 72 -19.00 -1.97 3.80
N ALA A 73 -19.41 -3.11 4.38
CA ALA A 73 -18.88 -4.41 3.97
C ALA A 73 -19.16 -4.72 2.49
N GLU A 74 -20.35 -4.39 2.00
CA GLU A 74 -20.76 -4.58 0.61
C GLU A 74 -19.96 -3.66 -0.33
N GLU A 75 -19.68 -2.44 0.11
CA GLU A 75 -18.86 -1.49 -0.64
C GLU A 75 -17.39 -1.90 -0.66
N GLN A 76 -16.88 -2.50 0.41
CA GLN A 76 -15.54 -3.09 0.44
C GLN A 76 -15.39 -4.23 -0.58
N GLU A 77 -16.43 -5.04 -0.81
CA GLU A 77 -16.43 -6.07 -1.86
C GLU A 77 -16.25 -5.46 -3.26
N ILE A 78 -16.87 -4.30 -3.52
CA ILE A 78 -16.69 -3.59 -4.80
C ILE A 78 -15.27 -3.02 -4.90
N LEU A 79 -14.80 -2.35 -3.85
CA LEU A 79 -13.46 -1.75 -3.82
C LEU A 79 -12.34 -2.80 -3.95
N SER A 80 -12.54 -3.99 -3.37
CA SER A 80 -11.57 -5.08 -3.41
C SER A 80 -11.28 -5.61 -4.83
N ARG A 81 -12.17 -5.35 -5.78
CA ARG A 81 -12.01 -5.75 -7.18
C ARG A 81 -11.15 -4.80 -8.00
N TYR A 82 -10.70 -3.69 -7.41
CA TYR A 82 -9.75 -2.82 -8.06
C TYR A 82 -8.39 -3.51 -8.19
N VAL A 83 -7.91 -3.63 -9.43
CA VAL A 83 -6.65 -4.33 -9.75
C VAL A 83 -5.58 -3.42 -10.34
N GLY A 84 -5.81 -2.09 -10.33
CA GLY A 84 -4.90 -1.15 -10.96
C GLY A 84 -4.82 -1.30 -12.48
N TRP A 85 -3.78 -0.75 -13.07
CA TRP A 85 -3.71 -0.54 -14.52
C TRP A 85 -2.62 -1.34 -15.21
N GLY A 86 -1.81 -2.09 -14.48
CA GLY A 86 -0.67 -2.84 -15.03
C GLY A 86 -1.02 -3.85 -16.13
N GLY A 87 -2.28 -4.26 -16.19
CA GLY A 87 -2.76 -5.21 -17.19
C GLY A 87 -3.63 -4.63 -18.29
N ILE A 88 -3.82 -3.33 -18.33
CA ILE A 88 -4.73 -2.66 -19.26
C ILE A 88 -4.16 -1.34 -19.79
N PRO A 89 -2.92 -1.33 -20.31
CA PRO A 89 -2.33 -0.12 -20.87
C PRO A 89 -3.13 0.44 -22.05
N GLN A 90 -3.92 -0.42 -22.75
CA GLN A 90 -4.77 -0.03 -23.86
C GLN A 90 -5.81 1.03 -23.50
N ALA A 91 -6.23 1.09 -22.23
CA ALA A 91 -7.19 2.10 -21.75
C ALA A 91 -6.62 3.53 -21.77
N PHE A 92 -5.30 3.68 -21.89
CA PHE A 92 -4.57 4.95 -21.94
C PHE A 92 -4.01 5.30 -23.33
N ASP A 93 -4.35 4.51 -24.34
CA ASP A 93 -3.92 4.72 -25.72
C ASP A 93 -5.01 5.44 -26.52
N GLU A 94 -4.79 6.72 -26.80
CA GLU A 94 -5.71 7.56 -27.58
C GLU A 94 -5.94 7.08 -29.02
N ASN A 95 -4.99 6.31 -29.57
CA ASN A 95 -5.05 5.80 -30.92
C ASN A 95 -5.72 4.42 -31.02
N ASN A 96 -6.09 3.80 -29.90
CA ASN A 96 -6.72 2.50 -29.89
C ASN A 96 -8.24 2.62 -30.07
N ALA A 97 -8.71 2.38 -31.30
CA ALA A 97 -10.12 2.48 -31.66
C ALA A 97 -11.04 1.55 -30.82
N GLU A 98 -10.55 0.37 -30.42
CA GLU A 98 -11.32 -0.58 -29.61
C GLU A 98 -11.52 -0.12 -28.16
N TRP A 99 -10.71 0.85 -27.71
CA TRP A 99 -10.73 1.38 -26.36
C TRP A 99 -11.09 2.87 -26.29
N SER A 100 -11.54 3.44 -27.39
CA SER A 100 -11.84 4.89 -27.48
C SER A 100 -12.87 5.37 -26.46
N LYS A 101 -13.87 4.53 -26.15
CA LYS A 101 -14.90 4.87 -25.14
C LYS A 101 -14.32 4.87 -23.72
N GLU A 102 -13.54 3.84 -23.39
CA GLU A 102 -12.88 3.69 -22.10
C GLU A 102 -11.83 4.79 -21.89
N TYR A 103 -11.09 5.13 -22.94
CA TYR A 103 -10.15 6.26 -22.90
C TYR A 103 -10.85 7.57 -22.54
N ALA A 104 -11.94 7.90 -23.26
CA ALA A 104 -12.72 9.10 -22.99
C ALA A 104 -13.35 9.11 -21.59
N GLU A 105 -13.84 7.96 -21.12
CA GLU A 105 -14.39 7.78 -19.78
C GLU A 105 -13.35 8.06 -18.71
N LEU A 106 -12.11 7.51 -18.83
CA LEU A 106 -11.03 7.77 -17.88
C LEU A 106 -10.64 9.25 -17.83
N GLN A 107 -10.56 9.92 -18.97
CA GLN A 107 -10.27 11.35 -19.04
C GLN A 107 -11.32 12.19 -18.29
N SER A 108 -12.58 11.77 -18.28
CA SER A 108 -13.64 12.45 -17.56
C SER A 108 -13.75 12.07 -16.08
N LEU A 109 -13.34 10.84 -15.74
CA LEU A 109 -13.46 10.29 -14.39
C LEU A 109 -12.31 10.72 -13.47
N LEU A 110 -11.08 10.76 -14.00
CA LEU A 110 -9.88 11.04 -13.24
C LEU A 110 -9.50 12.52 -13.30
N THR A 111 -8.94 13.04 -12.21
CA THR A 111 -8.23 14.32 -12.27
C THR A 111 -6.96 14.18 -13.11
N ALA A 112 -6.36 15.30 -13.53
CA ALA A 112 -5.13 15.27 -14.32
C ALA A 112 -3.98 14.52 -13.60
N ASP A 113 -3.88 14.70 -12.28
CA ASP A 113 -2.86 14.01 -11.47
C ASP A 113 -3.17 12.53 -11.32
N GLU A 114 -4.42 12.16 -10.98
CA GLU A 114 -4.87 10.75 -10.92
C GLU A 114 -4.64 10.04 -12.26
N TYR A 115 -4.96 10.71 -13.38
CA TYR A 115 -4.75 10.14 -14.71
C TYR A 115 -3.27 9.91 -15.01
N LYS A 116 -2.41 10.87 -14.66
CA LYS A 116 -0.97 10.76 -14.84
C LYS A 116 -0.38 9.61 -14.00
N GLU A 117 -0.79 9.49 -12.74
CA GLU A 117 -0.38 8.39 -11.85
C GLU A 117 -0.87 7.04 -12.36
N ALA A 118 -2.15 6.93 -12.72
CA ALA A 118 -2.74 5.72 -13.27
C ALA A 118 -2.02 5.27 -14.56
N ARG A 119 -1.74 6.19 -15.47
CA ARG A 119 -0.99 5.90 -16.71
C ARG A 119 0.45 5.44 -16.39
N ALA A 120 1.13 6.08 -15.47
CA ALA A 120 2.48 5.68 -15.06
C ALA A 120 2.50 4.29 -14.41
N SER A 121 1.46 3.92 -13.67
CA SER A 121 1.34 2.62 -13.01
C SER A 121 1.17 1.44 -13.99
N THR A 122 0.78 1.69 -15.23
CA THR A 122 0.66 0.63 -16.26
C THR A 122 1.96 -0.15 -16.47
N LEU A 123 3.10 0.47 -16.18
CA LEU A 123 4.44 -0.13 -16.35
C LEU A 123 4.97 -0.79 -15.07
N ASN A 124 4.45 -0.42 -13.91
CA ASN A 124 5.08 -0.72 -12.62
C ASN A 124 4.15 -1.37 -11.58
N ALA A 125 2.86 -1.53 -11.89
CA ALA A 125 1.92 -2.16 -10.96
C ALA A 125 2.02 -3.69 -11.07
N PHE A 126 2.71 -4.30 -10.12
CA PHE A 126 2.84 -5.74 -9.98
C PHE A 126 2.13 -6.19 -8.72
N TYR A 127 1.13 -7.06 -8.88
CA TYR A 127 0.47 -7.69 -7.74
C TYR A 127 1.15 -9.00 -7.38
N THR A 128 1.43 -9.16 -6.11
CA THR A 128 1.93 -10.42 -5.56
C THR A 128 0.77 -11.39 -5.42
N SER A 129 0.93 -12.62 -5.91
CA SER A 129 -0.13 -13.61 -5.79
C SER A 129 -0.44 -13.93 -4.31
N PRO A 130 -1.71 -14.23 -3.97
CA PRO A 130 -2.07 -14.65 -2.62
C PRO A 130 -1.22 -15.81 -2.10
N THR A 131 -0.86 -16.76 -2.96
CA THR A 131 0.01 -17.89 -2.62
C THR A 131 1.38 -17.44 -2.08
N VAL A 132 2.02 -16.46 -2.72
CA VAL A 132 3.31 -15.93 -2.27
C VAL A 132 3.16 -15.22 -0.93
N ILE A 133 2.13 -14.39 -0.77
CA ILE A 133 1.89 -13.66 0.49
C ILE A 133 1.62 -14.65 1.64
N LYS A 134 0.80 -15.69 1.41
CA LYS A 134 0.53 -16.73 2.40
C LYS A 134 1.80 -17.46 2.82
N ALA A 135 2.67 -17.82 1.86
CA ALA A 135 3.96 -18.45 2.14
C ALA A 135 4.90 -17.53 2.95
N MET A 136 4.90 -16.22 2.65
CA MET A 136 5.67 -15.25 3.44
C MET A 136 5.15 -15.19 4.88
N TYR A 137 3.83 -15.17 5.11
CA TYR A 137 3.26 -15.19 6.45
C TYR A 137 3.53 -16.51 7.19
N GLU A 138 3.51 -17.64 6.50
CA GLU A 138 3.90 -18.93 7.08
C GLU A 138 5.36 -18.90 7.58
N ALA A 139 6.29 -18.39 6.75
CA ALA A 139 7.68 -18.24 7.14
C ALA A 139 7.82 -17.29 8.35
N LEU A 140 7.16 -16.13 8.34
CA LEU A 140 7.16 -15.17 9.44
C LEU A 140 6.57 -15.78 10.73
N GLY A 141 5.49 -16.56 10.63
CA GLY A 141 4.90 -17.28 11.75
C GLY A 141 5.84 -18.31 12.36
N ASN A 142 6.55 -19.07 11.51
CA ASN A 142 7.57 -20.04 11.94
C ASN A 142 8.76 -19.36 12.65
N MET A 143 9.04 -18.10 12.31
CA MET A 143 10.04 -17.26 13.02
C MET A 143 9.47 -16.59 14.28
N GLY A 144 8.21 -16.83 14.63
CA GLY A 144 7.58 -16.35 15.86
C GLY A 144 6.81 -15.04 15.76
N LEU A 145 6.58 -14.48 14.56
CA LEU A 145 5.76 -13.30 14.40
C LEU A 145 4.29 -13.63 14.71
N SER A 146 3.74 -13.04 15.77
CA SER A 146 2.32 -13.20 16.15
C SER A 146 1.67 -11.91 16.61
N LYS A 147 2.48 -10.89 16.89
CA LYS A 147 2.08 -9.58 17.42
C LYS A 147 3.12 -8.52 17.07
N GLY A 148 2.77 -7.27 17.21
CA GLY A 148 3.69 -6.13 17.03
C GLY A 148 3.29 -5.21 15.88
N ASN A 149 4.19 -4.28 15.55
CA ASN A 149 3.99 -3.32 14.47
C ASN A 149 4.60 -3.89 13.19
N VAL A 150 3.79 -3.97 12.13
CA VAL A 150 4.20 -4.51 10.82
C VAL A 150 3.94 -3.46 9.75
N LEU A 151 4.94 -3.20 8.91
CA LEU A 151 4.85 -2.23 7.81
C LEU A 151 4.84 -2.94 6.45
N ASP A 152 3.91 -2.52 5.59
CA ASP A 152 4.01 -2.71 4.14
C ASP A 152 4.29 -1.34 3.49
N PRO A 153 5.53 -1.08 3.02
CA PRO A 153 5.92 0.26 2.56
C PRO A 153 5.42 0.63 1.16
N SER A 154 4.80 -0.30 0.45
CA SER A 154 4.23 -0.14 -0.91
C SER A 154 3.00 -1.03 -1.07
N CYS A 155 2.00 -0.77 -0.23
CA CYS A 155 0.92 -1.72 0.01
C CYS A 155 -0.08 -1.88 -1.15
N GLY A 156 -0.04 -1.02 -2.15
CA GLY A 156 -1.05 -1.01 -3.21
C GLY A 156 -2.44 -0.89 -2.61
N VAL A 157 -3.34 -1.79 -2.99
CA VAL A 157 -4.67 -1.89 -2.39
C VAL A 157 -4.73 -2.77 -1.14
N GLY A 158 -3.57 -3.22 -0.62
CA GLY A 158 -3.47 -3.88 0.67
C GLY A 158 -3.63 -5.40 0.68
N TYR A 159 -3.20 -6.11 -0.37
CA TYR A 159 -3.28 -7.57 -0.39
C TYR A 159 -2.57 -8.24 0.80
N VAL A 160 -1.42 -7.72 1.22
CA VAL A 160 -0.71 -8.19 2.41
C VAL A 160 -1.58 -8.04 3.65
N MET A 161 -2.32 -6.93 3.78
CA MET A 161 -3.21 -6.68 4.92
C MET A 161 -4.45 -7.60 4.91
N GLY A 162 -5.01 -7.85 3.72
CA GLY A 162 -6.20 -8.70 3.55
C GLY A 162 -5.95 -10.18 3.79
N LEU A 163 -4.68 -10.62 3.74
CA LEU A 163 -4.26 -12.01 3.89
C LEU A 163 -3.55 -12.29 5.23
N VAL A 164 -3.59 -11.36 6.19
CA VAL A 164 -3.06 -11.59 7.54
C VAL A 164 -3.72 -12.84 8.15
N PRO A 165 -2.96 -13.86 8.58
CA PRO A 165 -3.53 -15.06 9.19
C PRO A 165 -4.20 -14.77 10.53
N ASP A 166 -5.21 -15.55 10.92
CA ASP A 166 -5.89 -15.41 12.21
C ASP A 166 -4.92 -15.59 13.39
N SER A 167 -3.89 -16.41 13.22
CA SER A 167 -2.81 -16.57 14.23
C SER A 167 -2.01 -15.29 14.50
N MET A 168 -2.12 -14.29 13.62
CA MET A 168 -1.42 -12.99 13.69
C MET A 168 -2.37 -11.81 13.89
N GLU A 169 -3.60 -12.00 14.35
CA GLU A 169 -4.60 -10.91 14.54
C GLU A 169 -4.18 -9.82 15.55
N LYS A 170 -3.12 -10.06 16.35
CA LYS A 170 -2.55 -9.08 17.28
C LYS A 170 -1.47 -8.18 16.66
N ILE A 171 -1.16 -8.35 15.38
CA ILE A 171 -0.29 -7.41 14.68
C ILE A 171 -1.06 -6.11 14.37
N ARG A 172 -0.32 -5.00 14.35
CA ARG A 172 -0.82 -3.69 13.91
C ARG A 172 -0.19 -3.38 12.58
N MET A 173 -1.02 -3.36 11.53
CA MET A 173 -0.56 -3.08 10.18
C MET A 173 -0.47 -1.58 9.92
N TYR A 174 0.64 -1.19 9.31
CA TYR A 174 0.91 0.12 8.74
C TYR A 174 1.16 -0.05 7.26
N GLY A 175 0.69 0.88 6.46
CA GLY A 175 0.88 0.88 5.02
C GLY A 175 1.37 2.21 4.48
N GLY A 176 2.11 2.14 3.39
CA GLY A 176 2.44 3.29 2.57
C GLY A 176 2.09 3.01 1.12
N GLU A 177 1.43 3.94 0.45
CA GLU A 177 1.15 3.83 -0.98
C GLU A 177 1.23 5.21 -1.64
N ARG A 178 1.99 5.27 -2.71
CA ARG A 178 2.20 6.52 -3.44
C ARG A 178 1.04 6.85 -4.38
N ASP A 179 0.48 5.82 -5.03
CA ASP A 179 -0.67 5.99 -5.91
C ASP A 179 -1.90 6.40 -5.11
N SER A 180 -2.45 7.57 -5.42
CA SER A 180 -3.53 8.18 -4.66
C SER A 180 -4.81 7.32 -4.64
N ILE A 181 -5.16 6.70 -5.76
CA ILE A 181 -6.37 5.87 -5.86
C ILE A 181 -6.18 4.58 -5.08
N SER A 182 -5.09 3.85 -5.32
CA SER A 182 -4.78 2.60 -4.62
C SER A 182 -4.70 2.80 -3.11
N GLY A 183 -4.01 3.85 -2.66
CA GLY A 183 -3.86 4.15 -1.23
C GLY A 183 -5.17 4.50 -0.55
N ARG A 184 -6.04 5.30 -1.17
CA ARG A 184 -7.38 5.62 -0.65
C ARG A 184 -8.30 4.40 -0.64
N ILE A 185 -8.23 3.54 -1.66
CA ILE A 185 -8.96 2.26 -1.66
C ILE A 185 -8.48 1.39 -0.50
N ALA A 186 -7.16 1.28 -0.28
CA ALA A 186 -6.61 0.53 0.85
C ALA A 186 -7.09 1.09 2.20
N GLN A 187 -7.19 2.41 2.36
CA GLN A 187 -7.76 3.03 3.57
C GLN A 187 -9.22 2.65 3.79
N GLN A 188 -10.01 2.52 2.73
CA GLN A 188 -11.41 2.10 2.80
C GLN A 188 -11.56 0.59 3.07
N LEU A 189 -10.66 -0.23 2.56
CA LEU A 189 -10.66 -1.68 2.78
C LEU A 189 -10.15 -2.05 4.18
N TYR A 190 -9.14 -1.35 4.70
CA TYR A 190 -8.48 -1.69 5.96
C TYR A 190 -8.59 -0.56 6.98
N GLN A 191 -9.81 -0.25 7.36
CA GLN A 191 -10.20 0.91 8.18
C GLN A 191 -9.59 0.91 9.59
N LYS A 192 -9.16 -0.25 10.10
CA LYS A 192 -8.46 -0.39 11.40
C LYS A 192 -6.95 -0.20 11.29
N ASN A 193 -6.41 -0.16 10.07
CA ASN A 193 -4.98 -0.03 9.81
C ASN A 193 -4.58 1.44 9.60
N LYS A 194 -3.28 1.72 9.73
CA LYS A 194 -2.74 3.06 9.49
C LYS A 194 -2.07 3.10 8.12
N ILE A 195 -2.75 3.65 7.13
CA ILE A 195 -2.26 3.73 5.75
C ILE A 195 -2.02 5.19 5.38
N ALA A 196 -0.79 5.51 4.99
CA ALA A 196 -0.39 6.81 4.50
C ALA A 196 -0.36 6.80 2.95
N VAL A 197 -1.06 7.76 2.33
CA VAL A 197 -1.06 7.93 0.87
C VAL A 197 0.07 8.87 0.51
N GLN A 198 1.29 8.33 0.45
CA GLN A 198 2.52 9.06 0.14
C GLN A 198 3.66 8.10 -0.20
N GLY A 199 4.70 8.61 -0.87
CA GLY A 199 5.90 7.83 -1.17
C GLY A 199 6.70 7.48 0.08
N PHE A 200 7.34 6.31 0.08
CA PHE A 200 8.13 5.82 1.21
C PHE A 200 9.27 6.76 1.59
N GLU A 201 9.82 7.50 0.63
CA GLU A 201 10.85 8.52 0.84
C GLU A 201 10.40 9.68 1.74
N THR A 202 9.08 9.95 1.78
CA THR A 202 8.51 11.02 2.62
C THR A 202 7.95 10.52 3.93
N MET A 203 7.79 9.19 4.10
CA MET A 203 7.30 8.62 5.34
C MET A 203 8.34 8.73 6.45
N GLN A 204 7.88 9.24 7.59
CA GLN A 204 8.72 9.42 8.78
C GLN A 204 8.24 8.50 9.90
N PHE A 205 9.08 7.54 10.26
CA PHE A 205 8.93 6.69 11.41
C PHE A 205 10.20 6.74 12.25
N PRO A 206 10.12 6.53 13.57
CA PRO A 206 11.30 6.30 14.37
C PRO A 206 12.08 5.06 13.89
N ASP A 207 13.39 5.09 13.98
CA ASP A 207 14.20 3.89 13.76
C ASP A 207 13.78 2.80 14.76
N SER A 208 13.89 1.54 14.35
CA SER A 208 13.55 0.38 15.20
C SER A 208 12.09 0.36 15.72
N PHE A 209 11.16 0.98 14.98
CA PHE A 209 9.76 1.05 15.38
C PHE A 209 8.95 -0.21 15.03
N PHE A 210 9.33 -0.91 13.97
CA PHE A 210 8.60 -2.08 13.49
C PHE A 210 9.21 -3.39 13.96
N ASP A 211 8.37 -4.38 14.20
CA ASP A 211 8.77 -5.76 14.44
C ASP A 211 9.06 -6.48 13.12
N CYS A 212 8.35 -6.10 12.08
CA CYS A 212 8.51 -6.66 10.74
C CYS A 212 8.18 -5.64 9.66
N VAL A 213 8.89 -5.73 8.54
CA VAL A 213 8.49 -5.14 7.26
C VAL A 213 8.20 -6.28 6.29
N VAL A 214 7.02 -6.26 5.65
CA VAL A 214 6.59 -7.29 4.73
C VAL A 214 5.87 -6.66 3.54
N GLY A 215 6.21 -7.05 2.32
CA GLY A 215 5.54 -6.51 1.14
C GLY A 215 6.25 -6.82 -0.17
N ASN A 216 5.76 -6.23 -1.23
CA ASN A 216 6.39 -6.25 -2.55
C ASN A 216 6.92 -4.85 -2.84
N VAL A 217 8.25 -4.67 -2.82
CA VAL A 217 8.85 -3.35 -3.07
C VAL A 217 8.80 -3.00 -4.56
N PRO A 218 8.72 -1.72 -4.93
CA PRO A 218 8.73 -1.33 -6.34
C PRO A 218 10.05 -1.72 -7.02
N PHE A 219 9.98 -2.15 -8.28
CA PHE A 219 11.13 -2.51 -9.08
C PHE A 219 11.40 -1.43 -10.13
N GLY A 220 12.66 -1.18 -10.42
CA GLY A 220 12.98 -0.29 -11.50
C GLY A 220 14.42 0.20 -11.50
N ASN A 221 14.85 0.73 -12.64
CA ASN A 221 16.16 1.35 -12.80
C ASN A 221 16.07 2.85 -12.57
N TYR A 222 15.46 3.24 -11.45
CA TYR A 222 15.33 4.63 -11.02
C TYR A 222 15.56 4.75 -9.51
N LYS A 223 15.68 5.98 -9.05
CA LYS A 223 15.98 6.34 -7.66
C LYS A 223 14.97 7.34 -7.15
N VAL A 224 14.81 7.40 -5.84
CA VAL A 224 14.03 8.43 -5.15
C VAL A 224 14.95 9.24 -4.25
N PRO A 225 14.72 10.57 -4.11
CA PRO A 225 15.53 11.41 -3.24
C PRO A 225 15.17 11.16 -1.77
N ASP A 226 16.14 10.74 -0.99
CA ASP A 226 16.06 10.66 0.47
C ASP A 226 17.45 11.00 1.03
N LYS A 227 17.57 12.16 1.67
CA LYS A 227 18.85 12.70 2.16
C LYS A 227 19.67 11.72 2.98
N ARG A 228 19.01 10.81 3.70
CA ARG A 228 19.68 9.80 4.53
C ARG A 228 20.40 8.75 3.68
N TYR A 229 19.87 8.45 2.49
CA TYR A 229 20.33 7.36 1.62
C TYR A 229 20.95 7.82 0.31
N ASP A 230 20.83 9.09 -0.08
CA ASP A 230 21.28 9.65 -1.37
C ASP A 230 22.77 9.32 -1.66
N ARG A 231 23.62 9.34 -0.63
CA ARG A 231 25.06 9.01 -0.75
C ARG A 231 25.35 7.59 -1.25
N HIS A 232 24.42 6.66 -1.06
CA HIS A 232 24.56 5.26 -1.45
C HIS A 232 24.10 4.99 -2.87
N ASN A 233 23.38 5.93 -3.45
CA ASN A 233 22.95 5.87 -4.86
C ASN A 233 22.11 4.64 -5.20
N PHE A 234 21.30 4.16 -4.25
CA PHE A 234 20.48 2.96 -4.38
C PHE A 234 19.45 3.07 -5.51
N LEU A 235 19.21 1.96 -6.21
CA LEU A 235 17.99 1.81 -7.00
C LEU A 235 16.78 1.67 -6.07
N ILE A 236 15.59 1.93 -6.60
CA ILE A 236 14.35 1.98 -5.79
C ILE A 236 14.16 0.74 -4.91
N HIS A 237 14.35 -0.47 -5.44
CA HIS A 237 14.20 -1.70 -4.68
C HIS A 237 15.25 -1.85 -3.56
N ASP A 238 16.49 -1.49 -3.82
CA ASP A 238 17.58 -1.54 -2.84
C ASP A 238 17.37 -0.47 -1.74
N TYR A 239 16.87 0.71 -2.11
CA TYR A 239 16.49 1.77 -1.18
C TYR A 239 15.40 1.32 -0.21
N PHE A 240 14.34 0.67 -0.73
CA PHE A 240 13.25 0.17 0.11
C PHE A 240 13.75 -0.83 1.14
N ILE A 241 14.64 -1.75 0.76
CA ILE A 241 15.24 -2.72 1.69
C ILE A 241 16.11 -1.99 2.73
N ALA A 242 16.99 -1.09 2.29
CA ALA A 242 17.90 -0.37 3.18
C ALA A 242 17.14 0.46 4.23
N LYS A 243 16.11 1.21 3.83
CA LYS A 243 15.26 1.97 4.76
C LYS A 243 14.45 1.07 5.68
N SER A 244 13.93 -0.05 5.17
CA SER A 244 13.20 -1.02 5.98
C SER A 244 14.06 -1.60 7.11
N LEU A 245 15.33 -1.88 6.87
CA LEU A 245 16.27 -2.37 7.90
C LEU A 245 16.51 -1.35 9.02
N ASP A 246 16.54 -0.04 8.70
CA ASP A 246 16.66 0.99 9.72
C ASP A 246 15.38 1.14 10.56
N LEU A 247 14.22 0.87 9.96
CA LEU A 247 12.92 0.97 10.62
C LEU A 247 12.56 -0.27 11.46
N VAL A 248 13.15 -1.43 11.18
CA VAL A 248 12.93 -2.67 11.95
C VAL A 248 13.84 -2.68 13.16
N ARG A 249 13.30 -3.10 14.31
CA ARG A 249 14.06 -3.24 15.56
C ARG A 249 15.10 -4.38 15.47
N PRO A 250 16.15 -4.37 16.28
CA PRO A 250 17.05 -5.52 16.40
C PRO A 250 16.27 -6.82 16.71
N GLY A 251 16.57 -7.88 15.96
CA GLY A 251 15.83 -9.16 16.04
C GLY A 251 14.44 -9.14 15.38
N GLY A 252 14.08 -8.06 14.68
CA GLY A 252 12.93 -8.03 13.78
C GLY A 252 13.29 -8.56 12.40
N VAL A 253 12.35 -8.57 11.47
CA VAL A 253 12.49 -9.21 10.15
C VAL A 253 12.05 -8.28 9.03
N VAL A 254 12.82 -8.26 7.93
CA VAL A 254 12.42 -7.68 6.65
C VAL A 254 12.18 -8.82 5.67
N ALA A 255 10.94 -9.04 5.28
CA ALA A 255 10.54 -10.09 4.32
C ALA A 255 9.89 -9.42 3.10
N VAL A 256 10.61 -9.34 2.00
CA VAL A 256 10.13 -8.58 0.83
C VAL A 256 10.29 -9.37 -0.46
N VAL A 257 9.34 -9.15 -1.38
CA VAL A 257 9.52 -9.49 -2.78
C VAL A 257 10.27 -8.34 -3.44
N THR A 258 11.38 -8.63 -4.09
CA THR A 258 12.28 -7.65 -4.70
C THR A 258 12.76 -8.10 -6.08
N SER A 259 13.35 -7.19 -6.83
CA SER A 259 14.02 -7.52 -8.10
C SER A 259 15.16 -8.52 -7.88
N SER A 260 15.28 -9.52 -8.78
CA SER A 260 16.47 -10.39 -8.83
C SER A 260 17.78 -9.60 -8.93
N GLY A 261 17.71 -8.36 -9.43
CA GLY A 261 18.87 -7.45 -9.48
C GLY A 261 19.52 -7.18 -8.13
N THR A 262 18.80 -7.26 -7.01
CA THR A 262 19.41 -7.11 -5.68
C THR A 262 20.45 -8.20 -5.42
N MET A 263 20.16 -9.46 -5.79
CA MET A 263 21.05 -10.59 -5.57
C MET A 263 22.03 -10.83 -6.72
N ASP A 264 21.64 -10.57 -7.97
CA ASP A 264 22.37 -10.96 -9.18
C ASP A 264 23.32 -9.88 -9.73
N LYS A 265 23.29 -8.65 -9.21
CA LYS A 265 24.23 -7.58 -9.65
C LYS A 265 25.68 -8.03 -9.51
N LYS A 266 26.50 -7.72 -10.52
CA LYS A 266 27.97 -7.92 -10.44
C LYS A 266 28.59 -7.07 -9.32
N ASP A 267 28.13 -5.84 -9.17
CA ASP A 267 28.51 -4.95 -8.09
C ASP A 267 27.92 -5.45 -6.76
N SER A 268 28.77 -5.73 -5.79
CA SER A 268 28.43 -6.26 -4.46
C SER A 268 28.06 -5.17 -3.45
N SER A 269 28.24 -3.90 -3.76
CA SER A 269 28.13 -2.79 -2.80
C SER A 269 26.82 -2.78 -2.02
N VAL A 270 25.69 -3.05 -2.69
CA VAL A 270 24.37 -3.15 -2.04
C VAL A 270 24.33 -4.35 -1.08
N ARG A 271 24.76 -5.53 -1.53
CA ARG A 271 24.76 -6.74 -0.68
C ARG A 271 25.69 -6.60 0.53
N GLU A 272 26.83 -5.96 0.35
CA GLU A 272 27.75 -5.64 1.47
C GLU A 272 27.11 -4.66 2.46
N TYR A 273 26.41 -3.64 1.94
CA TYR A 273 25.67 -2.70 2.78
C TYR A 273 24.58 -3.41 3.62
N LEU A 274 23.82 -4.32 3.01
CA LEU A 274 22.78 -5.09 3.67
C LEU A 274 23.37 -6.08 4.69
N ALA A 275 24.41 -6.84 4.31
CA ALA A 275 25.08 -7.82 5.16
C ALA A 275 25.75 -7.21 6.41
N ASN A 276 26.12 -5.93 6.36
CA ASN A 276 26.63 -5.21 7.54
C ASN A 276 25.50 -4.79 8.51
N ARG A 277 24.24 -5.02 8.19
CA ARG A 277 23.06 -4.59 8.96
C ARG A 277 22.15 -5.72 9.39
N ALA A 278 22.09 -6.79 8.62
CA ALA A 278 21.21 -7.92 8.87
C ALA A 278 21.83 -9.21 8.36
N ASP A 279 21.46 -10.30 9.00
CA ASP A 279 21.76 -11.65 8.53
C ASP A 279 20.77 -12.04 7.42
N LEU A 280 21.27 -12.70 6.38
CA LEU A 280 20.43 -13.28 5.35
C LEU A 280 19.80 -14.58 5.87
N VAL A 281 18.52 -14.54 6.22
CA VAL A 281 17.77 -15.71 6.71
C VAL A 281 17.36 -16.61 5.55
N GLY A 282 16.95 -16.01 4.42
CA GLY A 282 16.55 -16.75 3.24
C GLY A 282 16.43 -15.90 1.99
N ALA A 283 16.69 -16.54 0.85
CA ALA A 283 16.47 -15.96 -0.47
C ALA A 283 15.90 -17.03 -1.40
N ASN A 284 14.73 -16.79 -1.98
CA ASN A 284 14.06 -17.72 -2.88
C ASN A 284 13.68 -17.03 -4.18
N ARG A 285 14.17 -17.55 -5.30
CA ARG A 285 13.76 -17.09 -6.61
C ARG A 285 12.35 -17.55 -6.93
N LEU A 286 11.50 -16.59 -7.26
CA LEU A 286 10.12 -16.86 -7.65
C LEU A 286 10.07 -17.35 -9.12
N PRO A 287 9.15 -18.27 -9.45
CA PRO A 287 8.88 -18.60 -10.83
C PRO A 287 8.32 -17.38 -11.57
N ASN A 288 8.57 -17.24 -12.86
CA ASN A 288 8.12 -16.11 -13.68
C ASN A 288 6.59 -15.90 -13.68
N THR A 289 5.83 -16.92 -13.29
CA THR A 289 4.37 -16.87 -13.14
C THR A 289 3.89 -16.31 -11.81
N ALA A 290 4.75 -16.15 -10.82
CA ALA A 290 4.38 -15.70 -9.48
C ALA A 290 4.11 -14.18 -9.41
N ILE A 291 4.73 -13.43 -10.33
CA ILE A 291 4.50 -12.00 -10.51
C ILE A 291 4.03 -11.84 -11.95
N GLN A 292 2.73 -11.71 -12.13
CA GLN A 292 2.16 -11.56 -13.45
C GLN A 292 2.30 -10.13 -13.93
N ARG A 293 3.07 -9.97 -14.99
CA ARG A 293 2.97 -8.86 -15.91
C ARG A 293 2.05 -9.29 -17.05
N ASN A 294 1.06 -8.45 -17.40
CA ASN A 294 0.11 -8.81 -18.45
C ASN A 294 0.65 -8.70 -19.88
N ASP A 295 1.93 -8.35 -20.06
CA ASP A 295 2.61 -8.22 -21.36
C ASP A 295 3.51 -9.42 -21.69
N HIS A 296 3.37 -10.55 -20.97
CA HIS A 296 4.18 -11.77 -21.12
C HIS A 296 5.70 -11.60 -20.92
N THR A 297 6.18 -10.44 -20.51
CA THR A 297 7.56 -10.26 -20.08
C THR A 297 7.69 -10.62 -18.61
N GLY A 298 8.20 -11.81 -18.31
CA GLY A 298 8.41 -12.27 -16.95
C GLY A 298 9.41 -11.37 -16.22
N VAL A 299 8.99 -10.78 -15.11
CA VAL A 299 9.91 -10.15 -14.19
C VAL A 299 10.44 -11.21 -13.24
N VAL A 300 11.75 -11.41 -13.23
CA VAL A 300 12.39 -12.31 -12.28
C VAL A 300 12.50 -11.58 -10.94
N ALA A 301 11.87 -12.15 -9.93
CA ALA A 301 11.86 -11.60 -8.59
C ALA A 301 12.28 -12.64 -7.55
N ASP A 302 12.75 -12.15 -6.44
CA ASP A 302 13.18 -12.95 -5.30
C ASP A 302 12.37 -12.57 -4.06
N ILE A 303 12.05 -13.56 -3.21
CA ILE A 303 11.70 -13.29 -1.81
C ILE A 303 13.02 -13.20 -1.06
N LEU A 304 13.20 -12.10 -0.36
CA LEU A 304 14.38 -11.87 0.48
C LEU A 304 13.94 -11.73 1.93
N ILE A 305 14.55 -12.48 2.84
CA ILE A 305 14.30 -12.46 4.28
C ILE A 305 15.60 -12.12 4.99
N LEU A 306 15.60 -11.00 5.67
CA LEU A 306 16.73 -10.42 6.39
C LEU A 306 16.38 -10.22 7.87
#